data_0e9c45525d4d092e4ae1931c6ce70da3
#
_entry.id   0e9c45525d4d092e4ae1931c6ce70da3
#
_cell.length_a   1.000
_cell.length_b   1.000
_cell.length_c   1.000
_cell.angle_alpha   90.00
_cell.angle_beta   90.00
_cell.angle_gamma   90.00
#
_symmetry.space_group_name_H-M   'P 1'
#
loop_
_entity.id
_entity.type
_entity.pdbx_description
1 polymer ?
#
loop_
_entity_poly.entity_id
_entity_poly.type
_entity_poly.pdbx_seq_one_letter_code
_entity_poly.pdbx_strand_id
1 'polypeptide(L)' 'MSDEKKPQNPKGKKGQINIELDETVAQGTYSNLAIINHSVSEFVVDFVNIMPGTPKSKVKSRIILTPQHAKRLAKA' A
#
# COMPACT_ATOMS: atom_id res chain seq x y z
N MET A 1 -12.64 -11.02 -3.70
CA MET A 1 -12.31 -11.38 -3.59
C MET A 1 -11.76 -11.99 -3.64
N SER A 2 -11.50 -11.98 -3.59
CA SER A 2 -10.93 -12.53 -3.44
C SER A 2 -10.09 -12.79 -3.48
N ASP A 3 -9.90 -12.61 -3.49
CA ASP A 3 -9.12 -12.89 -3.44
C ASP A 3 -8.38 -12.78 -3.18
N GLU A 4 -8.40 -12.45 -2.90
CA GLU A 4 -7.77 -12.40 -2.51
C GLU A 4 -7.17 -12.68 -2.26
N LYS A 5 -7.10 -12.94 -1.99
CA LYS A 5 -6.54 -13.40 -1.63
C LYS A 5 -5.84 -13.81 -1.51
N LYS A 6 -5.62 -14.10 -1.33
CA LYS A 6 -4.93 -14.70 -1.18
C LYS A 6 -4.00 -14.72 -1.32
N PRO A 7 -3.67 -14.39 -0.94
CA PRO A 7 -2.61 -14.45 -1.26
C PRO A 7 -1.85 -15.34 -1.47
N GLN A 8 -1.52 -15.70 -1.41
CA GLN A 8 -0.86 -16.44 -1.60
C GLN A 8 0.21 -16.66 -1.50
N ASN A 9 0.35 -17.11 -1.22
CA ASN A 9 1.45 -17.32 -0.82
C ASN A 9 2.22 -18.21 -1.45
N PRO A 10 3.00 -18.08 -1.65
CA PRO A 10 3.77 -18.86 -2.36
C PRO A 10 4.33 -19.93 -1.63
N LYS A 11 4.28 -20.50 -1.73
CA LYS A 11 4.66 -21.40 -1.23
C LYS A 11 5.82 -21.82 -1.42
N GLY A 12 6.14 -22.15 -1.11
CA GLY A 12 6.99 -22.76 -1.17
C GLY A 12 8.26 -22.70 -1.65
N LYS A 13 8.89 -22.09 -1.53
CA LYS A 13 10.00 -22.03 -2.06
C LYS A 13 10.97 -21.85 -1.10
N LYS A 14 11.99 -22.11 -1.23
CA LYS A 14 12.93 -21.93 -0.43
C LYS A 14 13.12 -20.62 -0.12
N GLY A 15 13.62 -20.21 0.87
CA GLY A 15 13.72 -18.85 1.23
C GLY A 15 12.40 -18.18 1.18
N GLN A 16 11.36 -18.96 1.35
CA GLN A 16 10.07 -18.39 1.22
C GLN A 16 9.74 -17.54 2.38
N ILE A 17 8.89 -16.60 2.14
CA ILE A 17 8.52 -15.60 3.10
C ILE A 17 7.13 -15.90 3.62
N ASN A 18 6.99 -15.86 4.93
CA ASN A 18 5.68 -15.93 5.54
C ASN A 18 5.13 -14.53 5.67
N ILE A 19 3.96 -14.33 5.10
CA ILE A 19 3.33 -13.02 5.14
C ILE A 19 2.12 -13.12 6.05
N GLU A 20 2.11 -12.28 7.06
CA GLU A 20 1.04 -12.25 8.02
C GLU A 20 0.27 -10.97 7.92
N LEU A 21 -1.02 -11.04 8.17
CA LEU A 21 -1.87 -9.87 8.17
C LEU A 21 -2.41 -9.69 9.58
N ASP A 22 -1.85 -8.72 10.28
CA ASP A 22 -2.27 -8.42 11.63
C ASP A 22 -3.71 -7.91 11.63
N GLU A 23 -4.46 -8.24 12.67
CA GLU A 23 -5.86 -7.88 12.72
C GLU A 23 -6.10 -6.38 12.61
N THR A 24 -5.25 -5.60 13.24
CA THR A 24 -5.43 -4.15 13.19
C THR A 24 -5.20 -3.62 11.79
N VAL A 25 -4.24 -4.22 11.07
CA VAL A 25 -3.95 -3.81 9.70
C VAL A 25 -5.02 -4.34 8.75
N ALA A 26 -5.58 -5.50 9.07
CA ALA A 26 -6.59 -6.12 8.23
C ALA A 26 -7.86 -5.30 8.14
N GLN A 27 -8.12 -4.44 9.11
CA GLN A 27 -9.28 -3.57 9.06
C GLN A 27 -9.20 -2.57 7.94
N GLY A 28 -7.98 -2.27 7.52
CA GLY A 28 -7.77 -1.34 6.44
C GLY A 28 -7.82 0.10 6.87
N THR A 29 -7.39 0.95 6.00
CA THR A 29 -7.44 2.39 6.21
C THR A 29 -8.09 3.01 4.99
N TYR A 30 -9.17 3.73 5.20
CA TYR A 30 -9.86 4.35 4.09
C TYR A 30 -9.05 5.53 3.55
N SER A 31 -8.99 5.62 2.24
CA SER A 31 -8.31 6.73 1.59
C SER A 31 -9.01 6.99 0.26
N ASN A 32 -9.17 8.24 -0.07
CA ASN A 32 -9.78 8.61 -1.35
C ASN A 32 -8.86 9.47 -2.20
N LEU A 33 -7.60 9.60 -1.80
CA LEU A 33 -6.62 10.32 -2.60
C LEU A 33 -5.24 9.72 -2.34
N ALA A 34 -4.47 9.54 -3.37
CA ALA A 34 -3.09 9.13 -3.24
C ALA A 34 -2.21 10.19 -3.89
N ILE A 35 -1.22 10.64 -3.15
CA ILE A 35 -0.25 11.61 -3.66
C ILE A 35 1.06 10.88 -3.82
N ILE A 36 1.62 10.93 -5.01
CA ILE A 36 2.83 10.19 -5.32
C ILE A 36 3.97 11.14 -5.60
N ASN A 37 5.05 10.96 -4.89
CA ASN A 37 6.28 11.69 -5.11
C ASN A 37 7.39 10.67 -5.33
N HIS A 38 8.39 11.02 -6.09
CA HIS A 38 9.47 10.10 -6.30
C HIS A 38 10.79 10.83 -6.40
N SER A 39 11.83 10.10 -6.02
CA SER A 39 13.19 10.55 -6.21
C SER A 39 13.89 9.46 -7.00
N VAL A 40 15.20 9.56 -7.10
CA VAL A 40 15.97 8.56 -7.83
C VAL A 40 15.84 7.18 -7.21
N SER A 41 15.78 7.12 -5.90
CA SER A 41 15.84 5.84 -5.19
C SER A 41 14.54 5.40 -4.56
N GLU A 42 13.52 6.25 -4.50
CA GLU A 42 12.32 5.91 -3.78
C GLU A 42 11.07 6.49 -4.40
N PHE A 43 9.98 5.77 -4.25
CA PHE A 43 8.65 6.32 -4.48
C PHE A 43 7.97 6.43 -3.14
N VAL A 44 7.35 7.56 -2.90
CA VAL A 44 6.61 7.78 -1.67
C VAL A 44 5.14 7.96 -2.05
N VAL A 45 4.29 7.10 -1.51
CA VAL A 45 2.86 7.17 -1.77
C VAL A 45 2.16 7.55 -0.48
N ASP A 46 1.53 8.70 -0.48
CA ASP A 46 0.81 9.19 0.69
C ASP A 46 -0.68 9.02 0.44
N PHE A 47 -1.33 8.31 1.33
CA PHE A 47 -2.76 8.08 1.24
C PHE A 47 -3.48 9.06 2.15
N VAL A 48 -4.43 9.76 1.60
CA VAL A 48 -5.11 10.86 2.26
C VAL A 48 -6.60 10.61 2.25
N ASN A 49 -7.25 10.98 3.34
CA ASN A 49 -8.69 10.94 3.40
C ASN A 49 -9.19 12.38 3.38
N ILE A 50 -9.77 12.77 2.26
CA ILE A 50 -10.31 14.11 2.12
C ILE A 50 -11.76 14.09 2.54
N MET A 51 -12.11 14.96 3.47
CA MET A 51 -13.47 15.06 3.95
C MET A 51 -14.04 16.43 3.59
N PRO A 52 -15.21 16.46 2.97
CA PRO A 52 -15.85 17.73 2.62
C PRO A 52 -16.07 18.57 3.85
N GLY A 53 -15.88 19.87 3.70
CA GLY A 53 -16.11 20.79 4.81
C GLY A 53 -14.96 20.87 5.80
N THR A 54 -13.92 20.07 5.61
CA THR A 54 -12.76 20.11 6.49
C THR A 54 -11.67 20.89 5.81
N PRO A 55 -11.16 21.95 6.45
CA PRO A 55 -10.16 22.80 5.80
C PRO A 55 -8.82 22.09 5.63
N LYS A 56 -8.56 21.05 6.39
CA LYS A 56 -7.29 20.34 6.29
C LYS A 56 -7.54 18.87 6.13
N SER A 57 -6.71 18.26 5.30
CA SER A 57 -6.71 16.83 5.14
C SER A 57 -5.35 16.32 5.63
N LYS A 58 -5.38 15.17 6.25
CA LYS A 58 -4.16 14.60 6.79
C LYS A 58 -3.78 13.35 6.05
N VAL A 59 -2.48 13.14 5.95
CA VAL A 59 -1.97 11.89 5.41
C VAL A 59 -2.25 10.81 6.43
N LYS A 60 -2.94 9.77 5.99
CA LYS A 60 -3.27 8.65 6.87
C LYS A 60 -2.17 7.62 6.89
N SER A 61 -1.51 7.41 5.78
CA SER A 61 -0.43 6.45 5.69
C SER A 61 0.55 6.89 4.63
N ARG A 62 1.80 6.66 4.88
CA ARG A 62 2.85 6.91 3.91
C ARG A 62 3.56 5.59 3.64
N ILE A 63 3.62 5.20 2.39
CA ILE A 63 4.27 3.97 1.99
C ILE A 63 5.45 4.32 1.10
N ILE A 64 6.60 3.77 1.41
CA ILE A 64 7.80 4.02 0.64
C ILE A 64 8.14 2.76 -0.12
N LEU A 65 8.30 2.89 -1.42
CA LEU A 65 8.55 1.76 -2.30
C LEU A 65 9.83 1.98 -3.07
N THR A 66 10.46 0.89 -3.46
CA THR A 66 11.54 0.99 -4.45
C THR A 66 10.89 1.32 -5.78
N PRO A 67 11.60 1.97 -6.69
CA PRO A 67 11.05 2.29 -7.99
C PRO A 67 10.55 1.05 -8.75
N GLN A 68 11.23 -0.06 -8.60
CA GLN A 68 10.82 -1.29 -9.26
C GLN A 68 9.48 -1.78 -8.77
N HIS A 69 9.27 -1.75 -7.46
CA HIS A 69 8.01 -2.21 -6.90
C HIS A 69 6.88 -1.26 -7.24
N ALA A 70 7.17 0.04 -7.24
CA ALA A 70 6.15 1.00 -7.61
C ALA A 70 5.70 0.78 -9.04
N LYS A 71 6.64 0.48 -9.92
CA LYS A 71 6.32 0.24 -11.32
C LYS A 71 5.45 -1.00 -11.47
N ARG A 72 5.78 -2.06 -10.75
CA ARG A 72 4.99 -3.27 -10.80
C ARG A 72 3.58 -3.05 -10.29
N LEU A 73 3.47 -2.30 -9.22
CA LEU A 73 2.17 -2.00 -8.65
C LEU A 73 1.31 -1.25 -9.64
N ALA A 74 1.89 -0.29 -10.35
CA ALA A 74 1.16 0.51 -11.31
C ALA A 74 0.65 -0.33 -12.49
N LYS A 75 1.32 -1.43 -12.77
CA LYS A 75 0.92 -2.30 -13.87
C LYS A 75 -0.04 -3.39 -13.46
N ALA A 76 -0.25 -3.54 -12.19
CA ALA A 76 -1.08 -4.62 -11.69
C ALA A 76 -2.55 -4.50 -12.08
#